data_8c55ce4d14a0bfc10baebd87a879f6fb
#
_entry.id   8c55ce4d14a0bfc10baebd87a879f6fb
#
_cell.length_a   1.000
_cell.length_b   1.000
_cell.length_c   1.000
_cell.angle_alpha   90.00
_cell.angle_beta   90.00
_cell.angle_gamma   90.00
#
_symmetry.space_group_name_H-M   'P 1'
#
loop_
_entity.id
_entity.type
_entity.pdbx_description
1 polymer ?
#
loop_
_entity_poly.entity_id
_entity_poly.type
_entity_poly.pdbx_seq_one_letter_code
_entity_poly.pdbx_strand_id
1 'polypeptide(L)'
;QREDFMRYSIIEGHDTPYAEVMTEKEFLADYGEFSLSLSLLRFEEKVRHCKADIFERSVHGSLSVPSEERGELSGRFYMDDQRLLFITENDSIKDILNTVFSHRAVEMTTTGQALFAFLDALVRDEGDYIDDFEEALNDKESQMLEDVNAIPEGFEHYMQKTRKSLLRVNRYYEQMADMAELLAESPEGVIDQKARRLYRFLSGRMDRLSKDALNLRAYSSQIYDMYQSRINIRQNKVMQFLTVITTIFMPLTLITGWYGMNFKNMPEIDWQYGYISVIGFSLLLIVVEYIIFKKKKWM
;
A
#
# COMPACT_ATOMS: atom_id res chain seq x y z
N GLN A 1 7.75 25.84 37.41
CA GLN A 1 6.54 24.99 37.27
C GLN A 1 6.91 23.90 36.28
N ARG A 2 7.15 22.67 36.75
CA ARG A 2 7.30 21.49 35.92
C ARG A 2 5.89 21.19 35.40
N GLU A 3 5.65 21.46 34.11
CA GLU A 3 4.43 21.01 33.44
C GLU A 3 4.48 19.49 33.34
N ASP A 4 3.43 18.85 33.74
CA ASP A 4 3.08 17.43 33.88
C ASP A 4 3.98 16.46 33.07
N PHE A 5 5.06 15.99 33.69
CA PHE A 5 5.78 14.79 33.24
C PHE A 5 4.83 13.60 33.45
N MET A 6 4.40 12.98 32.35
CA MET A 6 3.63 11.73 32.41
C MET A 6 4.59 10.59 32.76
N ARG A 7 4.74 10.33 34.05
CA ARG A 7 5.53 9.22 34.57
C ARG A 7 4.59 8.10 35.04
N TYR A 8 4.83 6.92 34.55
CA TYR A 8 4.06 5.72 34.83
C TYR A 8 4.89 4.73 35.63
N SER A 9 4.45 4.34 36.81
CA SER A 9 5.06 3.25 37.56
C SER A 9 4.76 1.90 36.87
N ILE A 10 5.78 1.12 36.58
CA ILE A 10 5.62 -0.20 35.95
C ILE A 10 5.12 -1.19 36.99
N ILE A 11 5.68 -1.16 38.22
CA ILE A 11 5.22 -1.96 39.36
C ILE A 11 4.38 -1.09 40.27
N GLU A 12 3.17 -1.54 40.60
CA GLU A 12 2.26 -0.80 41.45
C GLU A 12 2.83 -0.56 42.84
N GLY A 13 2.80 0.69 43.28
CA GLY A 13 3.32 1.09 44.59
C GLY A 13 4.85 1.21 44.68
N HIS A 14 5.57 1.12 43.57
CA HIS A 14 7.02 1.30 43.50
C HIS A 14 7.39 2.47 42.58
N ASP A 15 8.42 3.24 42.95
CA ASP A 15 8.91 4.36 42.13
C ASP A 15 9.75 3.89 40.93
N THR A 16 10.27 2.69 40.98
CA THR A 16 11.09 2.05 39.94
C THR A 16 10.70 0.57 39.78
N PRO A 17 10.73 -0.02 38.56
CA PRO A 17 10.98 0.62 37.27
C PRO A 17 9.79 1.51 36.81
N TYR A 18 10.10 2.48 35.95
CA TYR A 18 9.08 3.42 35.44
C TYR A 18 9.18 3.64 33.93
N ALA A 19 8.06 4.07 33.34
CA ALA A 19 8.03 4.60 31.98
C ALA A 19 7.71 6.10 32.02
N GLU A 20 8.31 6.87 31.10
CA GLU A 20 8.15 8.31 31.05
C GLU A 20 8.14 8.80 29.60
N VAL A 21 7.32 9.81 29.32
CA VAL A 21 7.29 10.48 28.00
C VAL A 21 7.83 11.89 28.17
N MET A 22 8.71 12.24 27.27
CA MET A 22 9.34 13.56 27.28
C MET A 22 9.64 14.06 25.87
N THR A 23 9.83 15.35 25.76
CA THR A 23 10.33 15.99 24.53
C THR A 23 11.85 15.84 24.43
N GLU A 24 12.40 16.04 23.24
CA GLU A 24 13.86 16.04 23.03
C GLU A 24 14.57 17.07 23.92
N LYS A 25 13.97 18.25 24.09
CA LYS A 25 14.53 19.32 24.94
C LYS A 25 14.61 18.93 26.41
N GLU A 26 13.58 18.27 26.90
CA GLU A 26 13.51 17.77 28.28
C GLU A 26 14.52 16.65 28.50
N PHE A 27 14.61 15.71 27.54
CA PHE A 27 15.59 14.65 27.60
C PHE A 27 17.03 15.19 27.65
N LEU A 28 17.37 16.18 26.82
CA LEU A 28 18.69 16.81 26.82
C LEU A 28 18.97 17.56 28.11
N ALA A 29 17.97 18.15 28.74
CA ALA A 29 18.13 18.87 30.00
C ALA A 29 18.34 17.95 31.21
N ASP A 30 17.57 16.85 31.30
CA ASP A 30 17.57 15.98 32.47
C ASP A 30 18.59 14.82 32.35
N TYR A 31 18.94 14.41 31.13
CA TYR A 31 19.79 13.27 30.83
C TYR A 31 21.02 13.60 29.98
N GLY A 32 21.36 14.88 29.83
CA GLY A 32 22.49 15.39 29.01
C GLY A 32 23.87 14.88 29.46
N GLU A 33 24.00 14.43 30.72
CA GLU A 33 25.24 13.84 31.24
C GLU A 33 25.53 12.43 30.67
N PHE A 34 24.54 11.77 30.06
CA PHE A 34 24.68 10.51 29.32
C PHE A 34 25.22 10.73 27.89
N SER A 35 26.31 11.48 27.76
CA SER A 35 26.83 12.00 26.48
C SER A 35 27.13 10.93 25.41
N LEU A 36 27.46 9.70 25.80
CA LEU A 36 27.61 8.57 24.85
C LEU A 36 26.27 8.11 24.28
N SER A 37 25.23 8.06 25.11
CA SER A 37 23.87 7.65 24.71
C SER A 37 23.22 8.67 23.76
N LEU A 38 23.51 9.95 23.92
CA LEU A 38 22.96 11.03 23.09
C LEU A 38 23.45 10.98 21.65
N SER A 39 24.75 10.70 21.43
CA SER A 39 25.31 10.55 20.08
C SER A 39 24.70 9.36 19.32
N LEU A 40 24.23 8.33 20.04
CA LEU A 40 23.61 7.14 19.48
C LEU A 40 22.15 7.35 19.08
N LEU A 41 21.43 8.25 19.77
CA LEU A 41 20.05 8.58 19.44
C LEU A 41 19.91 9.45 18.17
N ARG A 42 21.00 10.05 17.68
CA ARG A 42 21.06 10.85 16.45
C ARG A 42 19.86 11.81 16.30
N PHE A 43 19.69 12.70 17.26
CA PHE A 43 18.54 13.62 17.28
C PHE A 43 18.44 14.52 16.04
N GLU A 44 19.54 14.77 15.36
CA GLU A 44 19.58 15.60 14.14
C GLU A 44 18.90 14.90 12.93
N GLU A 45 18.70 13.58 12.99
CA GLU A 45 18.09 12.84 11.90
C GLU A 45 16.58 12.64 12.13
N LYS A 46 15.76 12.93 11.11
CA LYS A 46 14.33 12.57 11.13
C LYS A 46 14.17 11.05 11.29
N VAL A 47 13.35 10.63 12.25
CA VAL A 47 13.00 9.22 12.42
C VAL A 47 12.23 8.73 11.20
N ARG A 48 12.72 7.70 10.52
CA ARG A 48 12.13 7.13 9.30
C ARG A 48 11.92 5.63 9.36
N HIS A 49 12.46 4.98 10.38
CA HIS A 49 12.51 3.53 10.49
C HIS A 49 12.25 3.06 11.91
N CYS A 50 11.65 1.89 12.04
CA CYS A 50 11.63 1.15 13.29
C CYS A 50 12.94 0.37 13.41
N LYS A 51 13.67 0.58 14.50
CA LYS A 51 14.91 -0.13 14.80
C LYS A 51 15.21 -0.11 16.29
N ALA A 52 16.00 -1.06 16.76
CA ALA A 52 16.61 -1.06 18.07
C ALA A 52 18.10 -1.35 17.96
N ASP A 53 18.87 -0.80 18.88
CA ASP A 53 20.30 -1.07 19.08
C ASP A 53 20.50 -1.48 20.52
N ILE A 54 21.13 -2.65 20.75
CA ILE A 54 21.37 -3.22 22.09
C ILE A 54 22.79 -2.89 22.53
N PHE A 55 22.91 -2.36 23.75
CA PHE A 55 24.17 -2.10 24.42
C PHE A 55 24.29 -2.97 25.68
N GLU A 56 25.43 -2.94 26.35
CA GLU A 56 25.70 -3.82 27.49
C GLU A 56 24.60 -3.82 28.57
N ARG A 57 23.92 -2.67 28.80
CA ARG A 57 22.87 -2.53 29.82
C ARG A 57 21.68 -1.70 29.38
N SER A 58 21.58 -1.38 28.13
CA SER A 58 20.49 -0.54 27.61
C SER A 58 20.10 -0.90 26.19
N VAL A 59 18.89 -0.52 25.81
CA VAL A 59 18.36 -0.61 24.46
C VAL A 59 17.97 0.79 24.03
N HIS A 60 18.36 1.14 22.83
CA HIS A 60 17.95 2.40 22.18
C HIS A 60 17.19 2.07 20.91
N GLY A 61 16.19 2.83 20.60
CA GLY A 61 15.46 2.57 19.37
C GLY A 61 14.69 3.76 18.84
N SER A 62 14.16 3.56 17.66
CA SER A 62 13.29 4.51 16.98
C SER A 62 12.08 3.79 16.41
N LEU A 63 10.97 4.51 16.36
CA LEU A 63 9.69 4.04 15.86
C LEU A 63 9.19 5.02 14.80
N SER A 64 8.73 4.50 13.67
CA SER A 64 8.09 5.28 12.61
C SER A 64 6.96 4.42 12.01
N VAL A 65 5.74 4.74 12.42
CA VAL A 65 4.54 4.01 12.01
C VAL A 65 3.85 4.78 10.90
N PRO A 66 3.65 4.18 9.72
CA PRO A 66 2.91 4.83 8.66
C PRO A 66 1.43 4.89 9.01
N SER A 67 0.86 6.08 9.07
CA SER A 67 -0.58 6.27 9.23
C SER A 67 -1.09 7.23 8.16
N GLU A 68 -2.19 6.87 7.49
CA GLU A 68 -2.87 7.77 6.55
C GLU A 68 -3.80 8.74 7.28
N GLU A 69 -4.36 8.35 8.42
CA GLU A 69 -5.39 9.12 9.13
C GLU A 69 -4.85 9.99 10.27
N ARG A 70 -3.80 9.53 10.96
CA ARG A 70 -3.29 10.17 12.20
C ARG A 70 -1.98 10.95 12.02
N GLY A 71 -1.46 11.01 10.78
CA GLY A 71 -0.09 11.48 10.54
C GLY A 71 0.95 10.42 10.90
N GLU A 72 2.20 10.61 10.46
CA GLU A 72 3.31 9.71 10.76
C GLU A 72 3.60 9.71 12.26
N LEU A 73 3.33 8.60 12.96
CA LEU A 73 3.69 8.46 14.36
C LEU A 73 5.18 8.14 14.44
N SER A 74 5.95 9.04 15.03
CA SER A 74 7.40 8.86 15.13
C SER A 74 7.93 9.27 16.50
N GLY A 75 8.90 8.51 16.98
CA GLY A 75 9.54 8.77 18.25
C GLY A 75 10.80 7.93 18.44
N ARG A 76 11.52 8.21 19.50
CA ARG A 76 12.67 7.42 19.95
C ARG A 76 12.36 6.85 21.32
N PHE A 77 13.03 5.78 21.68
CA PHE A 77 12.97 5.24 23.03
C PHE A 77 14.37 4.87 23.55
N TYR A 78 14.49 4.98 24.85
CA TYR A 78 15.63 4.50 25.62
C TYR A 78 15.10 3.56 26.71
N MET A 79 15.74 2.44 26.94
CA MET A 79 15.38 1.49 27.96
C MET A 79 16.62 0.96 28.69
N ASP A 80 16.57 0.94 30.01
CA ASP A 80 17.48 0.20 30.89
C ASP A 80 16.66 -0.63 31.91
N ASP A 81 17.29 -1.21 32.91
CA ASP A 81 16.65 -2.04 33.93
C ASP A 81 15.64 -1.25 34.81
N GLN A 82 15.76 0.06 34.90
CA GLN A 82 14.93 0.90 35.75
C GLN A 82 14.02 1.87 34.98
N ARG A 83 14.37 2.21 33.74
CA ARG A 83 13.75 3.30 32.98
C ARG A 83 13.38 2.90 31.58
N LEU A 84 12.20 3.29 31.17
CA LEU A 84 11.73 3.26 29.79
C LEU A 84 11.31 4.69 29.38
N LEU A 85 12.13 5.35 28.60
CA LEU A 85 11.91 6.74 28.20
C LEU A 85 11.47 6.80 26.75
N PHE A 86 10.34 7.45 26.48
CA PHE A 86 9.87 7.75 25.13
C PHE A 86 10.13 9.23 24.84
N ILE A 87 10.87 9.47 23.77
CA ILE A 87 11.30 10.82 23.36
C ILE A 87 10.54 11.16 22.08
N THR A 88 9.51 11.99 22.22
CA THR A 88 8.60 12.34 21.13
C THR A 88 7.86 13.64 21.39
N GLU A 89 7.49 14.32 20.30
CA GLU A 89 6.56 15.44 20.31
C GLU A 89 5.13 14.98 19.89
N ASN A 90 4.95 13.68 19.61
CA ASN A 90 3.68 13.13 19.12
C ASN A 90 2.79 12.70 20.28
N ASP A 91 1.62 13.34 20.40
CA ASP A 91 0.66 13.06 21.47
C ASP A 91 0.03 11.65 21.37
N SER A 92 -0.02 11.04 20.17
CA SER A 92 -0.55 9.68 20.02
C SER A 92 0.25 8.63 20.79
N ILE A 93 1.56 8.81 20.96
CA ILE A 93 2.38 7.93 21.81
C ILE A 93 1.95 8.05 23.28
N LYS A 94 1.65 9.26 23.74
CA LYS A 94 1.15 9.49 25.11
C LYS A 94 -0.19 8.79 25.32
N ASP A 95 -1.11 8.86 24.33
CA ASP A 95 -2.42 8.23 24.41
C ASP A 95 -2.31 6.69 24.48
N ILE A 96 -1.43 6.09 23.68
CA ILE A 96 -1.17 4.65 23.72
C ILE A 96 -0.61 4.25 25.09
N LEU A 97 0.37 4.98 25.61
CA LEU A 97 0.94 4.71 26.94
C LEU A 97 -0.12 4.87 28.05
N ASN A 98 -0.93 5.92 28.00
CA ASN A 98 -2.05 6.07 28.91
C ASN A 98 -2.97 4.85 28.90
N THR A 99 -3.31 4.36 27.71
CA THR A 99 -4.15 3.18 27.55
C THR A 99 -3.49 1.93 28.14
N VAL A 100 -2.21 1.68 27.83
CA VAL A 100 -1.45 0.53 28.29
C VAL A 100 -1.32 0.51 29.83
N PHE A 101 -0.99 1.66 30.44
CA PHE A 101 -0.76 1.75 31.87
C PHE A 101 -2.04 1.91 32.70
N SER A 102 -3.12 2.48 32.12
CA SER A 102 -4.43 2.61 32.80
C SER A 102 -5.21 1.30 32.87
N HIS A 103 -5.16 0.49 31.79
CA HIS A 103 -5.95 -0.73 31.70
C HIS A 103 -5.20 -1.96 32.24
N ARG A 104 -3.85 -1.89 32.41
CA ARG A 104 -2.98 -2.95 32.93
C ARG A 104 -3.42 -4.37 32.56
N ALA A 105 -3.75 -4.58 31.27
CA ALA A 105 -4.21 -5.87 30.77
C ALA A 105 -3.16 -6.99 30.93
N VAL A 106 -1.89 -6.61 31.11
CA VAL A 106 -0.77 -7.52 31.34
C VAL A 106 0.00 -7.06 32.59
N GLU A 107 0.26 -7.97 33.49
CA GLU A 107 1.10 -7.73 34.66
C GLU A 107 2.55 -7.50 34.21
N MET A 108 3.03 -6.27 34.31
CA MET A 108 4.37 -5.84 33.91
C MET A 108 5.25 -5.71 35.18
N THR A 109 6.41 -6.32 35.15
CA THR A 109 7.38 -6.27 36.26
C THR A 109 8.74 -5.71 35.83
N THR A 110 8.98 -5.54 34.53
CA THR A 110 10.23 -5.05 33.97
C THR A 110 9.99 -4.02 32.87
N THR A 111 10.97 -3.19 32.59
CA THR A 111 10.95 -2.24 31.48
C THR A 111 10.81 -2.94 30.13
N GLY A 112 11.42 -4.12 29.96
CA GLY A 112 11.26 -4.93 28.73
C GLY A 112 9.83 -5.39 28.51
N GLN A 113 9.10 -5.77 29.56
CA GLN A 113 7.67 -6.12 29.47
C GLN A 113 6.80 -4.89 29.18
N ALA A 114 7.15 -3.73 29.74
CA ALA A 114 6.46 -2.48 29.48
C ALA A 114 6.63 -2.01 28.02
N LEU A 115 7.84 -2.10 27.47
CA LEU A 115 8.10 -1.81 26.06
C LEU A 115 7.34 -2.78 25.15
N PHE A 116 7.32 -4.08 25.48
CA PHE A 116 6.52 -5.05 24.74
C PHE A 116 5.03 -4.67 24.75
N ALA A 117 4.45 -4.34 25.90
CA ALA A 117 3.04 -3.98 26.02
C ALA A 117 2.70 -2.73 25.17
N PHE A 118 3.62 -1.78 25.11
CA PHE A 118 3.48 -0.62 24.22
C PHE A 118 3.53 -1.02 22.73
N LEU A 119 4.51 -1.83 22.32
CA LEU A 119 4.62 -2.29 20.93
C LEU A 119 3.44 -3.16 20.51
N ASP A 120 2.95 -4.04 21.38
CA ASP A 120 1.76 -4.86 21.12
C ASP A 120 0.50 -4.00 20.97
N ALA A 121 0.33 -2.97 21.81
CA ALA A 121 -0.77 -2.03 21.69
C ALA A 121 -0.69 -1.21 20.38
N LEU A 122 0.52 -0.86 19.94
CA LEU A 122 0.75 -0.13 18.70
C LEU A 122 0.33 -0.91 17.44
N VAL A 123 0.50 -2.24 17.47
CA VAL A 123 0.23 -3.12 16.32
C VAL A 123 -1.04 -3.94 16.47
N ARG A 124 -1.88 -3.61 17.45
CA ARG A 124 -3.07 -4.40 17.79
C ARG A 124 -4.03 -4.56 16.62
N ASP A 125 -4.34 -3.47 15.95
CA ASP A 125 -5.38 -3.38 14.94
C ASP A 125 -4.82 -3.50 13.51
N GLU A 126 -3.53 -3.85 13.38
CA GLU A 126 -2.88 -3.94 12.05
C GLU A 126 -3.38 -5.15 11.23
N GLY A 127 -3.95 -6.18 11.88
CA GLY A 127 -4.64 -7.27 11.19
C GLY A 127 -5.88 -6.77 10.47
N ASP A 128 -6.75 -6.07 11.19
CA ASP A 128 -7.99 -5.51 10.65
C ASP A 128 -7.68 -4.51 9.52
N TYR A 129 -6.61 -3.73 9.65
CA TYR A 129 -6.15 -2.82 8.60
C TYR A 129 -5.73 -3.54 7.30
N ILE A 130 -5.12 -4.72 7.39
CA ILE A 130 -4.79 -5.56 6.22
C ILE A 130 -6.05 -6.17 5.62
N ASP A 131 -7.00 -6.63 6.45
CA ASP A 131 -8.27 -7.19 6.01
C ASP A 131 -9.12 -6.13 5.25
N ASP A 132 -9.11 -4.87 5.69
CA ASP A 132 -9.75 -3.75 4.98
C ASP A 132 -9.18 -3.54 3.56
N PHE A 133 -7.86 -3.71 3.37
CA PHE A 133 -7.26 -3.68 2.03
C PHE A 133 -7.73 -4.84 1.16
N GLU A 134 -7.85 -6.03 1.73
CA GLU A 134 -8.34 -7.21 1.00
C GLU A 134 -9.78 -7.00 0.56
N GLU A 135 -10.66 -6.56 1.44
CA GLU A 135 -12.06 -6.28 1.13
C GLU A 135 -12.19 -5.22 0.02
N ALA A 136 -11.45 -4.11 0.14
CA ALA A 136 -11.46 -3.06 -0.87
C ALA A 136 -10.95 -3.52 -2.25
N LEU A 137 -9.98 -4.44 -2.30
CA LEU A 137 -9.49 -5.03 -3.54
C LEU A 137 -10.51 -6.02 -4.14
N ASN A 138 -11.14 -6.85 -3.33
CA ASN A 138 -12.19 -7.77 -3.73
C ASN A 138 -13.39 -7.03 -4.33
N ASP A 139 -13.80 -5.91 -3.73
CA ASP A 139 -14.84 -5.04 -4.26
C ASP A 139 -14.50 -4.49 -5.64
N LYS A 140 -13.23 -4.05 -5.83
CA LYS A 140 -12.78 -3.56 -7.13
C LYS A 140 -12.72 -4.64 -8.19
N GLU A 141 -12.33 -5.85 -7.84
CA GLU A 141 -12.38 -7.01 -8.74
C GLU A 141 -13.83 -7.33 -9.13
N SER A 142 -14.75 -7.41 -8.16
CA SER A 142 -16.17 -7.70 -8.37
C SER A 142 -16.83 -6.68 -9.30
N GLN A 143 -16.59 -5.37 -9.07
CA GLN A 143 -17.09 -4.31 -9.95
C GLN A 143 -16.61 -4.49 -11.41
N MET A 144 -15.39 -4.95 -11.59
CA MET A 144 -14.88 -5.24 -12.94
C MET A 144 -15.52 -6.49 -13.55
N LEU A 145 -15.88 -7.50 -12.75
CA LEU A 145 -16.49 -8.73 -13.25
C LEU A 145 -17.95 -8.54 -13.65
N GLU A 146 -18.70 -7.71 -12.94
CA GLU A 146 -20.12 -7.46 -13.18
C GLU A 146 -20.38 -6.69 -14.47
N ASP A 147 -19.62 -5.65 -14.77
CA ASP A 147 -19.76 -4.89 -16.01
C ASP A 147 -18.50 -4.95 -16.88
N VAL A 148 -18.59 -5.77 -17.93
CA VAL A 148 -17.49 -5.95 -18.90
C VAL A 148 -17.14 -4.66 -19.64
N ASN A 149 -18.06 -3.68 -19.72
CA ASN A 149 -17.86 -2.43 -20.44
C ASN A 149 -17.52 -1.24 -19.53
N ALA A 150 -17.75 -1.36 -18.22
CA ALA A 150 -17.39 -0.32 -17.27
C ALA A 150 -15.88 -0.31 -17.03
N ILE A 151 -15.28 0.81 -17.34
CA ILE A 151 -13.93 1.17 -16.92
C ILE A 151 -14.11 2.21 -15.82
N PRO A 152 -13.88 1.86 -14.53
CA PRO A 152 -14.06 2.82 -13.45
C PRO A 152 -13.11 4.02 -13.62
N GLU A 153 -13.66 5.23 -13.52
CA GLU A 153 -12.83 6.44 -13.52
C GLU A 153 -11.88 6.43 -12.30
N GLY A 154 -10.64 6.88 -12.51
CA GLY A 154 -9.65 6.95 -11.45
C GLY A 154 -9.07 5.61 -10.97
N PHE A 155 -9.46 4.48 -11.57
CA PHE A 155 -9.01 3.14 -11.16
C PHE A 155 -7.48 3.00 -11.15
N GLU A 156 -6.80 3.53 -12.16
CA GLU A 156 -5.35 3.49 -12.23
C GLU A 156 -4.69 4.22 -11.05
N HIS A 157 -5.19 5.42 -10.72
CA HIS A 157 -4.70 6.20 -9.60
C HIS A 157 -4.94 5.48 -8.27
N TYR A 158 -6.14 4.89 -8.09
CA TYR A 158 -6.46 4.08 -6.91
C TYR A 158 -5.50 2.91 -6.75
N MET A 159 -5.27 2.12 -7.79
CA MET A 159 -4.37 0.97 -7.74
C MET A 159 -2.91 1.38 -7.46
N GLN A 160 -2.45 2.51 -8.02
CA GLN A 160 -1.13 3.04 -7.71
C GLN A 160 -1.01 3.48 -6.25
N LYS A 161 -2.02 4.15 -5.71
CA LYS A 161 -2.06 4.55 -4.29
C LYS A 161 -2.02 3.31 -3.39
N THR A 162 -2.90 2.34 -3.63
CA THR A 162 -2.98 1.09 -2.86
C THR A 162 -1.65 0.34 -2.84
N ARG A 163 -0.99 0.19 -4.00
CA ARG A 163 0.34 -0.47 -4.08
C ARG A 163 1.41 0.28 -3.28
N LYS A 164 1.38 1.61 -3.29
CA LYS A 164 2.33 2.42 -2.50
C LYS A 164 2.07 2.28 -1.00
N SER A 165 0.81 2.26 -0.59
CA SER A 165 0.44 2.05 0.81
C SER A 165 0.85 0.66 1.28
N LEU A 166 0.52 -0.40 0.53
CA LEU A 166 0.93 -1.77 0.85
C LEU A 166 2.46 -1.94 0.92
N LEU A 167 3.22 -1.28 0.03
CA LEU A 167 4.68 -1.30 0.10
C LEU A 167 5.22 -0.62 1.36
N ARG A 168 4.60 0.49 1.77
CA ARG A 168 4.98 1.23 2.98
C ARG A 168 4.70 0.41 4.23
N VAL A 169 3.51 -0.19 4.29
CA VAL A 169 3.07 -1.04 5.40
C VAL A 169 3.91 -2.31 5.49
N ASN A 170 4.18 -2.98 4.37
CA ASN A 170 5.08 -4.13 4.34
C ASN A 170 6.45 -3.81 4.95
N ARG A 171 7.07 -2.70 4.52
CA ARG A 171 8.36 -2.26 5.05
C ARG A 171 8.31 -1.97 6.56
N TYR A 172 7.21 -1.41 7.03
CA TYR A 172 6.99 -1.18 8.45
C TYR A 172 6.92 -2.50 9.23
N TYR A 173 6.17 -3.48 8.72
CA TYR A 173 6.06 -4.79 9.38
C TYR A 173 7.38 -5.56 9.38
N GLU A 174 8.15 -5.52 8.29
CA GLU A 174 9.50 -6.08 8.25
C GLU A 174 10.40 -5.46 9.32
N GLN A 175 10.44 -4.14 9.42
CA GLN A 175 11.25 -3.45 10.41
C GLN A 175 10.81 -3.74 11.85
N MET A 176 9.51 -3.86 12.08
CA MET A 176 8.99 -4.24 13.41
C MET A 176 9.32 -5.69 13.74
N ALA A 177 9.28 -6.61 12.77
CA ALA A 177 9.68 -8.00 12.95
C ALA A 177 11.16 -8.10 13.30
N ASP A 178 12.04 -7.43 12.54
CA ASP A 178 13.49 -7.39 12.77
C ASP A 178 13.81 -6.80 14.14
N MET A 179 13.15 -5.70 14.50
CA MET A 179 13.34 -5.08 15.83
C MET A 179 12.90 -6.01 16.95
N ALA A 180 11.75 -6.67 16.82
CA ALA A 180 11.25 -7.61 17.83
C ALA A 180 12.14 -8.85 17.93
N GLU A 181 12.68 -9.35 16.81
CA GLU A 181 13.63 -10.47 16.82
C GLU A 181 14.93 -10.10 17.54
N LEU A 182 15.49 -8.93 17.24
CA LEU A 182 16.67 -8.41 17.92
C LEU A 182 16.45 -8.31 19.45
N LEU A 183 15.29 -7.78 19.88
CA LEU A 183 14.93 -7.69 21.29
C LEU A 183 14.74 -9.08 21.93
N ALA A 184 14.23 -10.06 21.18
CA ALA A 184 14.09 -11.45 21.66
C ALA A 184 15.42 -12.18 21.82
N GLU A 185 16.45 -11.79 21.07
CA GLU A 185 17.82 -12.35 21.13
C GLU A 185 18.74 -11.60 22.08
N SER A 186 18.24 -10.55 22.75
CA SER A 186 19.04 -9.73 23.66
C SER A 186 19.67 -10.57 24.79
N PRO A 187 20.89 -10.19 25.26
CA PRO A 187 21.55 -10.87 26.37
C PRO A 187 20.71 -10.90 27.66
N GLU A 188 20.96 -11.90 28.49
CA GLU A 188 20.42 -11.91 29.84
C GLU A 188 20.97 -10.72 30.64
N GLY A 189 20.09 -9.98 31.31
CA GLY A 189 20.44 -8.76 32.05
C GLY A 189 20.02 -7.45 31.36
N VAL A 190 19.64 -7.50 30.08
CA VAL A 190 19.03 -6.37 29.37
C VAL A 190 17.52 -6.56 29.29
N ILE A 191 17.08 -7.71 28.84
CA ILE A 191 15.67 -8.07 28.74
C ILE A 191 15.43 -9.44 29.42
N ASP A 192 14.41 -9.49 30.28
CA ASP A 192 14.08 -10.71 31.00
C ASP A 192 13.54 -11.82 30.08
N GLN A 193 13.60 -13.08 30.55
CA GLN A 193 13.21 -14.24 29.75
C GLN A 193 11.74 -14.22 29.33
N LYS A 194 10.84 -13.66 30.16
CA LYS A 194 9.41 -13.56 29.85
C LYS A 194 9.20 -12.57 28.70
N ALA A 195 9.83 -11.39 28.75
CA ALA A 195 9.77 -10.39 27.69
C ALA A 195 10.38 -10.90 26.37
N ARG A 196 11.52 -11.62 26.41
CA ARG A 196 12.12 -12.24 25.21
C ARG A 196 11.17 -13.20 24.49
N ARG A 197 10.39 -14.00 25.23
CA ARG A 197 9.37 -14.87 24.64
C ARG A 197 8.25 -14.06 23.97
N LEU A 198 7.81 -12.99 24.61
CA LEU A 198 6.77 -12.11 24.08
C LEU A 198 7.23 -11.42 22.78
N TYR A 199 8.48 -10.97 22.73
CA TYR A 199 9.05 -10.39 21.49
C TYR A 199 9.13 -11.40 20.33
N ARG A 200 9.40 -12.70 20.59
CA ARG A 200 9.31 -13.72 19.53
C ARG A 200 7.90 -13.87 18.97
N PHE A 201 6.87 -13.78 19.80
CA PHE A 201 5.49 -13.79 19.33
C PHE A 201 5.19 -12.56 18.48
N LEU A 202 5.66 -11.39 18.90
CA LEU A 202 5.49 -10.15 18.15
C LEU A 202 6.21 -10.22 16.80
N SER A 203 7.47 -10.66 16.75
CA SER A 203 8.21 -10.86 15.51
C SER A 203 7.46 -11.79 14.56
N GLY A 204 7.02 -12.96 15.03
CA GLY A 204 6.25 -13.90 14.22
C GLY A 204 4.89 -13.36 13.74
N ARG A 205 4.25 -12.46 14.51
CA ARG A 205 3.01 -11.76 14.08
C ARG A 205 3.31 -10.76 12.97
N MET A 206 4.34 -9.95 13.13
CA MET A 206 4.73 -8.95 12.14
C MET A 206 5.20 -9.58 10.83
N ASP A 207 5.92 -10.69 10.91
CA ASP A 207 6.36 -11.45 9.73
C ASP A 207 5.17 -12.03 8.94
N ARG A 208 4.09 -12.44 9.59
CA ARG A 208 2.86 -12.83 8.90
C ARG A 208 2.19 -11.65 8.21
N LEU A 209 2.00 -10.52 8.91
CA LEU A 209 1.40 -9.32 8.34
C LEU A 209 2.21 -8.78 7.16
N SER A 210 3.55 -8.85 7.23
CA SER A 210 4.42 -8.50 6.10
C SER A 210 4.13 -9.36 4.87
N LYS A 211 4.01 -10.69 5.05
CA LYS A 211 3.68 -11.62 3.97
C LYS A 211 2.28 -11.35 3.40
N ASP A 212 1.31 -11.06 4.25
CA ASP A 212 -0.06 -10.74 3.82
C ASP A 212 -0.08 -9.44 3.01
N ALA A 213 0.64 -8.40 3.44
CA ALA A 213 0.79 -7.16 2.67
C ALA A 213 1.45 -7.39 1.30
N LEU A 214 2.46 -8.28 1.20
CA LEU A 214 3.08 -8.67 -0.07
C LEU A 214 2.10 -9.43 -0.98
N ASN A 215 1.30 -10.35 -0.41
CA ASN A 215 0.28 -11.09 -1.15
C ASN A 215 -0.79 -10.16 -1.70
N LEU A 216 -1.29 -9.21 -0.90
CA LEU A 216 -2.25 -8.19 -1.35
C LEU A 216 -1.67 -7.28 -2.44
N ARG A 217 -0.38 -6.94 -2.34
CA ARG A 217 0.30 -6.19 -3.39
C ARG A 217 0.37 -6.98 -4.70
N ALA A 218 0.65 -8.27 -4.66
CA ALA A 218 0.62 -9.15 -5.84
C ALA A 218 -0.80 -9.27 -6.40
N TYR A 219 -1.80 -9.45 -5.55
CA TYR A 219 -3.20 -9.48 -5.92
C TYR A 219 -3.65 -8.17 -6.59
N SER A 220 -3.26 -7.01 -6.02
CA SER A 220 -3.54 -5.72 -6.65
C SER A 220 -2.92 -5.60 -8.06
N SER A 221 -1.77 -6.26 -8.30
CA SER A 221 -1.17 -6.29 -9.63
C SER A 221 -1.98 -7.16 -10.61
N GLN A 222 -2.51 -8.29 -10.17
CA GLN A 222 -3.38 -9.13 -11.00
C GLN A 222 -4.66 -8.39 -11.40
N ILE A 223 -5.30 -7.68 -10.46
CA ILE A 223 -6.48 -6.85 -10.76
C ILE A 223 -6.13 -5.75 -11.78
N TYR A 224 -4.98 -5.12 -11.65
CA TYR A 224 -4.53 -4.12 -12.62
C TYR A 224 -4.26 -4.71 -14.01
N ASP A 225 -3.66 -5.88 -14.09
CA ASP A 225 -3.43 -6.58 -15.36
C ASP A 225 -4.76 -6.97 -16.03
N MET A 226 -5.74 -7.40 -15.26
CA MET A 226 -7.10 -7.65 -15.72
C MET A 226 -7.75 -6.38 -16.28
N TYR A 227 -7.61 -5.25 -15.60
CA TYR A 227 -8.06 -3.93 -16.07
C TYR A 227 -7.41 -3.56 -17.41
N GLN A 228 -6.09 -3.69 -17.54
CA GLN A 228 -5.38 -3.42 -18.79
C GLN A 228 -5.83 -4.34 -19.92
N SER A 229 -6.05 -5.62 -19.63
CA SER A 229 -6.57 -6.57 -20.62
C SER A 229 -7.95 -6.13 -21.15
N ARG A 230 -8.81 -5.61 -20.29
CA ARG A 230 -10.14 -5.10 -20.71
C ARG A 230 -10.04 -3.86 -21.60
N ILE A 231 -9.15 -2.93 -21.26
CA ILE A 231 -8.87 -1.77 -22.12
C ILE A 231 -8.44 -2.24 -23.50
N ASN A 232 -7.51 -3.19 -23.57
CA ASN A 232 -7.02 -3.76 -24.84
C ASN A 232 -8.15 -4.42 -25.65
N ILE A 233 -9.02 -5.19 -24.98
CA ILE A 233 -10.18 -5.81 -25.64
C ILE A 233 -11.12 -4.75 -26.21
N ARG A 234 -11.40 -3.68 -25.46
CA ARG A 234 -12.23 -2.58 -25.93
C ARG A 234 -11.60 -1.83 -27.11
N GLN A 235 -10.30 -1.53 -27.03
CA GLN A 235 -9.57 -0.91 -28.14
C GLN A 235 -9.60 -1.78 -29.40
N ASN A 236 -9.39 -3.11 -29.24
CA ASN A 236 -9.47 -4.05 -30.35
C ASN A 236 -10.86 -4.09 -30.99
N LYS A 237 -11.94 -4.03 -30.19
CA LYS A 237 -13.31 -3.94 -30.71
C LYS A 237 -13.53 -2.66 -31.53
N VAL A 238 -13.05 -1.51 -31.04
CA VAL A 238 -13.16 -0.23 -31.77
C VAL A 238 -12.36 -0.30 -33.07
N MET A 239 -11.14 -0.85 -33.03
CA MET A 239 -10.31 -1.04 -34.23
C MET A 239 -10.97 -1.97 -35.25
N GLN A 240 -11.58 -3.08 -34.79
CA GLN A 240 -12.33 -3.98 -35.66
C GLN A 240 -13.50 -3.26 -36.34
N PHE A 241 -14.30 -2.51 -35.56
CA PHE A 241 -15.41 -1.73 -36.09
C PHE A 241 -14.95 -0.73 -37.15
N LEU A 242 -13.89 0.03 -36.85
CA LEU A 242 -13.33 1.00 -37.80
C LEU A 242 -12.80 0.32 -39.07
N THR A 243 -12.13 -0.86 -38.93
CA THR A 243 -11.62 -1.63 -40.06
C THR A 243 -12.76 -2.11 -40.95
N VAL A 244 -13.86 -2.63 -40.37
CA VAL A 244 -15.03 -3.06 -41.12
C VAL A 244 -15.61 -1.91 -41.93
N ILE A 245 -15.84 -0.75 -41.30
CA ILE A 245 -16.36 0.44 -41.99
C ILE A 245 -15.42 0.85 -43.16
N THR A 246 -14.13 0.99 -42.86
CA THR A 246 -13.16 1.45 -43.87
C THR A 246 -13.07 0.49 -45.05
N THR A 247 -13.08 -0.83 -44.79
CA THR A 247 -12.98 -1.86 -45.83
C THR A 247 -14.22 -1.80 -46.73
N ILE A 248 -15.44 -1.62 -46.18
CA ILE A 248 -16.67 -1.52 -46.96
C ILE A 248 -16.69 -0.24 -47.81
N PHE A 249 -16.28 0.90 -47.27
CA PHE A 249 -16.33 2.15 -47.99
C PHE A 249 -15.18 2.36 -48.99
N MET A 250 -14.02 1.75 -48.79
CA MET A 250 -12.85 1.97 -49.66
C MET A 250 -13.09 1.57 -51.11
N PRO A 251 -13.60 0.38 -51.47
CA PRO A 251 -13.86 0.03 -52.87
C PRO A 251 -15.02 0.85 -53.47
N LEU A 252 -16.04 1.20 -52.65
CA LEU A 252 -17.13 2.05 -53.12
C LEU A 252 -16.64 3.46 -53.47
N THR A 253 -15.76 4.01 -52.61
CA THR A 253 -15.14 5.35 -52.86
C THR A 253 -14.27 5.32 -54.12
N LEU A 254 -13.53 4.21 -54.31
CA LEU A 254 -12.72 4.04 -55.55
C LEU A 254 -13.61 4.01 -56.80
N ILE A 255 -14.71 3.24 -56.79
CA ILE A 255 -15.65 3.15 -57.89
C ILE A 255 -16.28 4.51 -58.19
N THR A 256 -16.83 5.19 -57.18
CA THR A 256 -17.47 6.51 -57.33
C THR A 256 -16.47 7.59 -57.77
N GLY A 257 -15.21 7.52 -57.23
CA GLY A 257 -14.12 8.40 -57.65
C GLY A 257 -13.68 8.17 -59.09
N TRP A 258 -13.63 6.92 -59.54
CA TRP A 258 -13.27 6.56 -60.89
C TRP A 258 -14.31 7.09 -61.90
N TYR A 259 -15.58 6.82 -61.68
CA TYR A 259 -16.66 7.28 -62.54
C TYR A 259 -17.01 8.79 -62.35
N GLY A 260 -16.47 9.42 -61.32
CA GLY A 260 -16.56 10.88 -61.12
C GLY A 260 -15.49 11.67 -61.87
N MET A 261 -14.58 11.04 -62.60
CA MET A 261 -13.53 11.72 -63.37
C MET A 261 -14.10 12.28 -64.69
N ASN A 262 -13.63 13.47 -65.11
CA ASN A 262 -14.08 14.16 -66.29
C ASN A 262 -13.28 13.78 -67.56
N PHE A 263 -13.01 12.51 -67.79
CA PHE A 263 -12.35 12.04 -68.98
C PHE A 263 -13.33 11.97 -70.17
N LYS A 264 -12.89 12.36 -71.38
CA LYS A 264 -13.75 12.40 -72.57
C LYS A 264 -14.03 11.06 -73.19
N ASN A 265 -13.16 10.02 -72.90
CA ASN A 265 -13.31 8.67 -73.45
C ASN A 265 -13.50 7.67 -72.31
N MET A 266 -14.73 7.51 -71.86
CA MET A 266 -15.16 6.48 -70.93
C MET A 266 -16.32 5.70 -71.58
N PRO A 267 -16.03 4.59 -72.30
CA PRO A 267 -17.07 3.88 -73.06
C PRO A 267 -18.15 3.28 -72.14
N GLU A 268 -17.87 3.07 -70.89
CA GLU A 268 -18.81 2.52 -69.91
C GLU A 268 -19.93 3.54 -69.54
N ILE A 269 -19.72 4.83 -69.68
CA ILE A 269 -20.67 5.88 -69.37
C ILE A 269 -21.73 5.97 -70.47
N ASP A 270 -21.36 5.72 -71.72
CA ASP A 270 -22.27 5.78 -72.87
C ASP A 270 -23.11 4.50 -72.98
N TRP A 271 -22.82 3.46 -72.16
CA TRP A 271 -23.56 2.20 -72.21
C TRP A 271 -24.89 2.33 -71.47
N GLN A 272 -26.01 1.94 -72.15
CA GLN A 272 -27.37 2.06 -71.63
C GLN A 272 -27.59 1.42 -70.27
N TYR A 273 -26.88 0.34 -69.96
CA TYR A 273 -26.96 -0.37 -68.68
C TYR A 273 -25.80 -0.06 -67.73
N GLY A 274 -24.90 0.85 -68.08
CA GLY A 274 -23.67 1.14 -67.32
C GLY A 274 -23.94 1.56 -65.88
N TYR A 275 -24.91 2.46 -65.66
CA TYR A 275 -25.31 2.93 -64.32
C TYR A 275 -25.86 1.80 -63.44
N ILE A 276 -26.77 0.96 -64.00
CA ILE A 276 -27.36 -0.15 -63.27
C ILE A 276 -26.31 -1.22 -62.96
N SER A 277 -25.37 -1.47 -63.86
CA SER A 277 -24.24 -2.41 -63.64
C SER A 277 -23.32 -1.97 -62.51
N VAL A 278 -23.00 -0.68 -62.44
CA VAL A 278 -22.15 -0.15 -61.31
C VAL A 278 -22.86 -0.27 -59.99
N ILE A 279 -24.17 0.00 -59.91
CA ILE A 279 -24.95 -0.18 -58.68
C ILE A 279 -24.98 -1.68 -58.30
N GLY A 280 -25.26 -2.55 -59.24
CA GLY A 280 -25.31 -4.01 -59.00
C GLY A 280 -23.95 -4.56 -58.50
N PHE A 281 -22.86 -4.12 -59.12
CA PHE A 281 -21.50 -4.49 -58.71
C PHE A 281 -21.16 -3.96 -57.31
N SER A 282 -21.51 -2.70 -57.00
CA SER A 282 -21.32 -2.11 -55.67
C SER A 282 -22.08 -2.85 -54.58
N LEU A 283 -23.33 -3.23 -54.85
CA LEU A 283 -24.15 -4.05 -53.91
C LEU A 283 -23.56 -5.46 -53.72
N LEU A 284 -23.09 -6.09 -54.81
CA LEU A 284 -22.42 -7.39 -54.73
C LEU A 284 -21.19 -7.32 -53.84
N LEU A 285 -20.34 -6.29 -53.98
CA LEU A 285 -19.17 -6.08 -53.14
C LEU A 285 -19.54 -5.99 -51.66
N ILE A 286 -20.53 -5.15 -51.31
CA ILE A 286 -21.02 -5.01 -49.92
C ILE A 286 -21.47 -6.36 -49.36
N VAL A 287 -22.19 -7.15 -50.13
CA VAL A 287 -22.70 -8.47 -49.70
C VAL A 287 -21.53 -9.42 -49.47
N VAL A 288 -20.57 -9.45 -50.39
CA VAL A 288 -19.39 -10.31 -50.26
C VAL A 288 -18.57 -9.96 -49.02
N GLU A 289 -18.30 -8.67 -48.80
CA GLU A 289 -17.57 -8.17 -47.63
C GLU A 289 -18.32 -8.49 -46.33
N TYR A 290 -19.62 -8.27 -46.28
CA TYR A 290 -20.46 -8.63 -45.16
C TYR A 290 -20.36 -10.12 -44.80
N ILE A 291 -20.44 -11.00 -45.81
CA ILE A 291 -20.29 -12.46 -45.62
C ILE A 291 -18.89 -12.79 -45.05
N ILE A 292 -17.84 -12.16 -45.56
CA ILE A 292 -16.44 -12.35 -45.09
C ILE A 292 -16.32 -11.94 -43.63
N PHE A 293 -16.82 -10.76 -43.24
CA PHE A 293 -16.72 -10.27 -41.87
C PHE A 293 -17.55 -11.10 -40.90
N LYS A 294 -18.75 -11.55 -41.32
CA LYS A 294 -19.58 -12.46 -40.53
C LYS A 294 -18.90 -13.81 -40.29
N LYS A 295 -18.23 -14.38 -41.33
CA LYS A 295 -17.44 -15.62 -41.16
C LYS A 295 -16.25 -15.44 -40.22
N LYS A 296 -15.61 -14.27 -40.22
CA LYS A 296 -14.47 -13.95 -39.35
C LYS A 296 -14.91 -13.55 -37.92
N LYS A 297 -16.21 -13.52 -37.60
CA LYS A 297 -16.78 -13.06 -36.32
C LYS A 297 -16.32 -11.64 -35.95
N TRP A 298 -16.21 -10.76 -36.94
CA TRP A 298 -15.89 -9.36 -36.75
C TRP A 298 -17.12 -8.48 -36.63
N MET A 299 -18.28 -9.07 -36.91
CA MET A 299 -19.64 -8.54 -36.69
C MET A 299 -20.45 -9.51 -35.86
#